data_a4df48d5ec951ef2d777ed66279bd7b3
#
_entry.id   a4df48d5ec951ef2d777ed66279bd7b3
#
_cell.length_a   1.000
_cell.length_b   1.000
_cell.length_c   1.000
_cell.angle_alpha   90.00
_cell.angle_beta   90.00
_cell.angle_gamma   90.00
#
_symmetry.space_group_name_H-M   'P 1'
#
loop_
_entity.id
_entity.type
_entity.pdbx_description
1 polymer ?
#
loop_
_entity_poly.entity_id
_entity_poly.type
_entity_poly.pdbx_seq_one_letter_code
_entity_poly.pdbx_strand_id
1 'polypeptide(L)'
;MNGLMIKALGFSALLIIATIAVVMSLDIDITGDSVNAITMGGAIAVATITAAVSVKYINQMKTDSASGELADENWDGIGEYKNELPSGWAYSFLALFLWSMWYGLIGYPVNAYSQIGEYNEEVLKYNAKFAAVHKDADTATLKEMGESIFLVQCAQCHGTIGDGLSGKAQDFTTRMTKEQVLDVINNGSNQLGYAMGMMPPGMASGAEAEAIAAYVAGGMKGEQPAAFAACSSCHGADGKGMDGMAPNLVEYDNPLLNHVLQNGKKGVIGKMPSFKTLIPSESVQEKALTVYIQSLSN
;
A
#
# COMPACT_ATOMS: atom_id res chain seq x y z
N MET A 1 1.77 59.22 -1.46
CA MET A 1 1.99 57.94 -0.74
C MET A 1 2.13 58.19 0.75
N ASN A 2 1.39 57.46 1.56
CA ASN A 2 1.46 57.63 3.03
C ASN A 2 2.82 57.07 3.52
N GLY A 3 3.44 57.72 4.54
CA GLY A 3 4.75 57.33 5.07
C GLY A 3 4.81 55.90 5.56
N LEU A 4 3.68 55.31 6.03
CA LEU A 4 3.55 53.91 6.38
C LEU A 4 3.69 53.01 5.16
N MET A 5 3.12 53.39 4.03
CA MET A 5 3.20 52.63 2.77
C MET A 5 4.64 52.58 2.22
N ILE A 6 5.38 53.69 2.32
CA ILE A 6 6.81 53.71 1.94
C ILE A 6 7.62 52.77 2.82
N LYS A 7 7.40 52.77 4.13
CA LYS A 7 8.10 51.87 5.08
C LYS A 7 7.77 50.37 4.79
N ALA A 8 6.50 50.05 4.55
CA ALA A 8 6.09 48.70 4.27
C ALA A 8 6.64 48.17 2.94
N LEU A 9 6.61 49.01 1.88
CA LEU A 9 7.20 48.65 0.59
C LEU A 9 8.73 48.50 0.67
N GLY A 10 9.39 49.38 1.45
CA GLY A 10 10.83 49.27 1.70
C GLY A 10 11.19 47.97 2.45
N PHE A 11 10.41 47.61 3.47
CA PHE A 11 10.60 46.33 4.18
C PHE A 11 10.33 45.13 3.30
N SER A 12 9.26 45.15 2.50
CA SER A 12 8.99 44.08 1.52
C SER A 12 10.12 43.92 0.50
N ALA A 13 10.63 45.03 -0.04
CA ALA A 13 11.77 44.98 -0.98
C ALA A 13 13.02 44.39 -0.32
N LEU A 14 13.30 44.74 0.93
CA LEU A 14 14.42 44.20 1.71
C LEU A 14 14.28 42.68 1.91
N LEU A 15 13.08 42.19 2.25
CA LEU A 15 12.82 40.77 2.38
C LEU A 15 12.98 40.02 1.05
N ILE A 16 12.48 40.59 -0.04
CA ILE A 16 12.63 40.01 -1.39
C ILE A 16 14.11 39.89 -1.76
N ILE A 17 14.88 40.97 -1.57
CA ILE A 17 16.33 40.95 -1.86
C ILE A 17 17.05 39.92 -1.00
N ALA A 18 16.75 39.86 0.30
CA ALA A 18 17.34 38.89 1.20
C ALA A 18 17.00 37.45 0.77
N THR A 19 15.75 37.18 0.38
CA THR A 19 15.31 35.86 -0.09
C THR A 19 16.06 35.46 -1.38
N ILE A 20 16.16 36.37 -2.35
CA ILE A 20 16.90 36.12 -3.60
C ILE A 20 18.38 35.85 -3.29
N ALA A 21 18.99 36.63 -2.42
CA ALA A 21 20.41 36.46 -2.06
C ALA A 21 20.67 35.09 -1.39
N VAL A 22 19.78 34.64 -0.48
CA VAL A 22 19.88 33.32 0.15
C VAL A 22 19.74 32.20 -0.89
N VAL A 23 18.72 32.27 -1.76
CA VAL A 23 18.49 31.24 -2.79
C VAL A 23 19.66 31.16 -3.75
N MET A 24 20.22 32.30 -4.18
CA MET A 24 21.42 32.33 -5.02
C MET A 24 22.66 31.76 -4.29
N SER A 25 22.77 31.95 -2.97
CA SER A 25 23.88 31.40 -2.21
C SER A 25 23.84 29.87 -2.03
N LEU A 26 22.66 29.28 -2.25
CA LEU A 26 22.42 27.84 -2.17
C LEU A 26 22.52 27.14 -3.54
N ASP A 27 22.95 27.85 -4.58
CA ASP A 27 23.08 27.35 -5.97
C ASP A 27 21.77 26.73 -6.52
N ILE A 28 20.61 27.22 -6.07
CA ILE A 28 19.32 26.75 -6.56
C ILE A 28 19.04 27.36 -7.95
N ASP A 29 18.88 26.52 -8.95
CA ASP A 29 18.54 26.96 -10.30
C ASP A 29 17.08 27.45 -10.35
N ILE A 30 16.93 28.78 -10.43
CA ILE A 30 15.61 29.43 -10.55
C ILE A 30 15.19 29.55 -12.01
N THR A 31 16.14 29.57 -12.94
CA THR A 31 15.87 29.88 -14.35
C THR A 31 15.66 28.65 -15.21
N GLY A 32 16.34 27.53 -14.88
CA GLY A 32 16.21 26.25 -15.58
C GLY A 32 15.14 25.34 -15.01
N ASP A 33 14.73 25.55 -13.75
CA ASP A 33 13.69 24.77 -13.09
C ASP A 33 12.40 25.58 -12.90
N SER A 34 11.33 25.15 -13.57
CA SER A 34 10.03 25.82 -13.53
C SER A 34 9.37 25.79 -12.16
N VAL A 35 9.61 24.76 -11.34
CA VAL A 35 9.07 24.66 -9.98
C VAL A 35 9.74 25.68 -9.08
N ASN A 36 11.06 25.82 -9.16
CA ASN A 36 11.81 26.82 -8.41
C ASN A 36 11.41 28.24 -8.84
N ALA A 37 11.23 28.50 -10.15
CA ALA A 37 10.76 29.78 -10.67
C ALA A 37 9.38 30.16 -10.14
N ILE A 38 8.42 29.25 -10.16
CA ILE A 38 7.05 29.47 -9.67
C ILE A 38 7.06 29.68 -8.15
N THR A 39 7.83 28.89 -7.42
CA THR A 39 7.97 29.02 -5.95
C THR A 39 8.55 30.37 -5.57
N MET A 40 9.59 30.83 -6.25
CA MET A 40 10.18 32.17 -6.04
C MET A 40 9.17 33.27 -6.38
N GLY A 41 8.46 33.16 -7.51
CA GLY A 41 7.39 34.08 -7.88
C GLY A 41 6.29 34.16 -6.81
N GLY A 42 5.90 33.03 -6.27
CA GLY A 42 4.95 32.92 -5.15
C GLY A 42 5.46 33.61 -3.90
N ALA A 43 6.70 33.39 -3.50
CA ALA A 43 7.31 34.05 -2.33
C ALA A 43 7.34 35.58 -2.48
N ILE A 44 7.71 36.09 -3.65
CA ILE A 44 7.69 37.53 -3.95
C ILE A 44 6.27 38.09 -3.89
N ALA A 45 5.31 37.38 -4.46
CA ALA A 45 3.89 37.77 -4.44
C ALA A 45 3.36 37.83 -3.01
N VAL A 46 3.63 36.83 -2.17
CA VAL A 46 3.23 36.80 -0.76
C VAL A 46 3.82 37.99 0.01
N ALA A 47 5.11 38.26 -0.11
CA ALA A 47 5.77 39.41 0.54
C ALA A 47 5.13 40.73 0.14
N THR A 48 4.86 40.93 -1.16
CA THR A 48 4.28 42.18 -1.71
C THR A 48 2.82 42.35 -1.27
N ILE A 49 2.01 41.29 -1.39
CA ILE A 49 0.59 41.32 -1.01
C ILE A 49 0.45 41.55 0.49
N THR A 50 1.25 40.87 1.30
CA THR A 50 1.22 41.04 2.78
C THR A 50 1.53 42.47 3.16
N ALA A 51 2.54 43.09 2.57
CA ALA A 51 2.87 44.49 2.83
C ALA A 51 1.71 45.43 2.43
N ALA A 52 1.13 45.24 1.23
CA ALA A 52 0.03 46.09 0.75
C ALA A 52 -1.24 45.94 1.60
N VAL A 53 -1.60 44.68 1.94
CA VAL A 53 -2.76 44.37 2.77
C VAL A 53 -2.58 44.91 4.18
N SER A 54 -1.40 44.75 4.80
CA SER A 54 -1.12 45.29 6.15
C SER A 54 -1.27 46.81 6.18
N VAL A 55 -0.74 47.53 5.19
CA VAL A 55 -0.90 48.98 5.11
C VAL A 55 -2.34 49.39 4.96
N LYS A 56 -3.10 48.69 4.11
CA LYS A 56 -4.51 48.93 3.90
C LYS A 56 -5.28 48.81 5.23
N TYR A 57 -5.12 47.71 5.94
CA TYR A 57 -5.87 47.47 7.16
C TYR A 57 -5.42 48.32 8.34
N ILE A 58 -4.12 48.63 8.49
CA ILE A 58 -3.66 49.59 9.50
C ILE A 58 -4.29 50.96 9.28
N ASN A 59 -4.39 51.43 8.03
CA ASN A 59 -5.05 52.67 7.71
C ASN A 59 -6.57 52.61 7.98
N GLN A 60 -7.21 51.51 7.61
CA GLN A 60 -8.62 51.26 7.83
C GLN A 60 -8.94 51.27 9.35
N MET A 61 -8.19 50.56 10.18
CA MET A 61 -8.33 50.55 11.63
C MET A 61 -8.25 51.93 12.28
N LYS A 62 -7.60 52.91 11.66
CA LYS A 62 -7.51 54.29 12.17
C LYS A 62 -8.70 55.16 11.80
N THR A 63 -9.44 54.80 10.77
CA THR A 63 -10.49 55.61 10.17
C THR A 63 -11.86 54.94 10.14
N ASP A 64 -11.87 53.64 10.40
CA ASP A 64 -13.09 52.84 10.34
C ASP A 64 -13.99 53.10 11.57
N SER A 65 -15.27 53.20 11.35
CA SER A 65 -16.28 53.27 12.38
C SER A 65 -17.40 52.28 12.08
N ALA A 66 -17.89 51.59 13.09
CA ALA A 66 -19.00 50.68 12.94
C ALA A 66 -20.26 51.40 12.47
N SER A 67 -21.14 50.74 11.70
CA SER A 67 -22.40 51.30 11.20
C SER A 67 -23.38 51.68 12.33
N GLY A 68 -23.20 51.11 13.54
CA GLY A 68 -24.07 51.28 14.67
C GLY A 68 -25.30 50.35 14.70
N GLU A 69 -25.60 49.65 13.61
CA GLU A 69 -26.63 48.60 13.60
C GLU A 69 -26.02 47.22 13.87
N LEU A 70 -26.62 46.49 14.84
CA LEU A 70 -26.27 45.11 15.13
C LEU A 70 -27.13 44.16 14.24
N ALA A 71 -26.53 43.05 13.88
CA ALA A 71 -27.28 41.95 13.30
C ALA A 71 -28.21 41.34 14.35
N ASP A 72 -29.30 40.73 13.88
CA ASP A 72 -30.29 40.10 14.78
C ASP A 72 -29.71 38.80 15.39
N GLU A 73 -28.68 38.25 14.76
CA GLU A 73 -27.94 37.03 15.20
C GLU A 73 -26.92 37.39 16.28
N ASN A 74 -26.87 36.54 17.29
CA ASN A 74 -25.94 36.69 18.42
C ASN A 74 -25.22 35.38 18.66
N TRP A 75 -23.89 35.35 18.52
CA TRP A 75 -23.05 34.20 18.75
C TRP A 75 -22.33 34.30 20.09
N ASP A 76 -22.68 33.41 21.01
CA ASP A 76 -22.08 33.36 22.36
C ASP A 76 -22.12 34.70 23.16
N GLY A 77 -23.17 35.49 22.94
CA GLY A 77 -23.31 36.80 23.60
C GLY A 77 -22.59 37.96 22.89
N ILE A 78 -21.95 37.68 21.72
CA ILE A 78 -21.28 38.68 20.90
C ILE A 78 -22.19 39.09 19.75
N GLY A 79 -22.61 40.34 19.70
CA GLY A 79 -23.35 40.90 18.57
C GLY A 79 -22.40 41.41 17.48
N GLU A 80 -22.75 41.22 16.24
CA GLU A 80 -21.98 41.70 15.09
C GLU A 80 -22.67 42.93 14.47
N TYR A 81 -21.85 43.89 14.00
CA TYR A 81 -22.39 45.04 13.26
C TYR A 81 -22.73 44.65 11.82
N LYS A 82 -23.85 45.17 11.30
CA LYS A 82 -24.24 45.03 9.88
C LYS A 82 -23.32 45.88 8.99
N ASN A 83 -22.14 45.34 8.69
CA ASN A 83 -21.21 45.96 7.76
C ASN A 83 -21.26 45.31 6.40
N GLU A 84 -21.18 46.12 5.35
CA GLU A 84 -21.06 45.58 3.98
C GLU A 84 -19.75 44.78 3.83
N LEU A 85 -19.83 43.67 3.11
CA LEU A 85 -18.63 42.91 2.76
C LEU A 85 -17.67 43.78 1.92
N PRO A 86 -16.42 44.00 2.37
CA PRO A 86 -15.48 44.79 1.59
C PRO A 86 -15.28 44.19 0.20
N SER A 87 -15.46 44.98 -0.86
CA SER A 87 -15.40 44.52 -2.24
C SER A 87 -14.09 43.79 -2.57
N GLY A 88 -12.97 44.17 -1.97
CA GLY A 88 -11.69 43.50 -2.12
C GLY A 88 -11.74 42.04 -1.65
N TRP A 89 -12.45 41.73 -0.57
CA TRP A 89 -12.65 40.36 -0.11
C TRP A 89 -13.53 39.56 -1.08
N ALA A 90 -14.65 40.14 -1.52
CA ALA A 90 -15.56 39.49 -2.48
C ALA A 90 -14.83 39.10 -3.77
N TYR A 91 -14.07 40.01 -4.34
CA TYR A 91 -13.29 39.74 -5.55
C TYR A 91 -12.16 38.73 -5.32
N SER A 92 -11.49 38.80 -4.17
CA SER A 92 -10.43 37.83 -3.84
C SER A 92 -10.98 36.42 -3.69
N PHE A 93 -12.11 36.23 -3.02
CA PHE A 93 -12.78 34.93 -2.92
C PHE A 93 -13.24 34.42 -4.28
N LEU A 94 -13.85 35.25 -5.11
CA LEU A 94 -14.24 34.86 -6.45
C LEU A 94 -13.03 34.41 -7.28
N ALA A 95 -11.95 35.21 -7.28
CA ALA A 95 -10.73 34.87 -8.00
C ALA A 95 -10.10 33.56 -7.49
N LEU A 96 -10.04 33.35 -6.17
CA LEU A 96 -9.54 32.14 -5.57
C LEU A 96 -10.42 30.91 -5.95
N PHE A 97 -11.74 31.08 -5.94
CA PHE A 97 -12.66 30.03 -6.34
C PHE A 97 -12.49 29.63 -7.80
N LEU A 98 -12.43 30.59 -8.70
CA LEU A 98 -12.19 30.34 -10.13
C LEU A 98 -10.82 29.71 -10.39
N TRP A 99 -9.79 30.19 -9.69
CA TRP A 99 -8.45 29.60 -9.75
C TRP A 99 -8.44 28.16 -9.24
N SER A 100 -9.12 27.88 -8.11
CA SER A 100 -9.19 26.53 -7.54
C SER A 100 -9.89 25.56 -8.49
N MET A 101 -10.97 26.00 -9.15
CA MET A 101 -11.65 25.19 -10.17
C MET A 101 -10.73 24.90 -11.36
N TRP A 102 -10.07 25.94 -11.89
CA TRP A 102 -9.10 25.77 -12.98
C TRP A 102 -7.97 24.84 -12.56
N TYR A 103 -7.38 25.06 -11.37
CA TYR A 103 -6.28 24.25 -10.87
C TYR A 103 -6.69 22.79 -10.69
N GLY A 104 -7.84 22.52 -10.08
CA GLY A 104 -8.29 21.15 -9.83
C GLY A 104 -8.66 20.37 -11.09
N LEU A 105 -9.19 21.06 -12.12
CA LEU A 105 -9.69 20.41 -13.35
C LEU A 105 -8.68 20.36 -14.49
N ILE A 106 -7.81 21.36 -14.59
CA ILE A 106 -6.94 21.56 -15.77
C ILE A 106 -5.48 21.76 -15.37
N GLY A 107 -5.23 22.63 -14.39
CA GLY A 107 -3.88 23.07 -14.03
C GLY A 107 -3.16 22.16 -13.05
N TYR A 108 -3.81 21.10 -12.54
CA TYR A 108 -3.17 20.17 -11.62
C TYR A 108 -2.06 19.40 -12.33
N PRO A 109 -0.81 19.55 -11.88
CA PRO A 109 0.34 18.96 -12.56
C PRO A 109 0.45 17.47 -12.22
N VAL A 110 -0.31 16.61 -12.92
CA VAL A 110 -0.32 15.16 -12.69
C VAL A 110 1.05 14.50 -12.82
N ASN A 111 1.97 15.15 -13.53
CA ASN A 111 3.35 14.68 -13.71
C ASN A 111 4.36 15.45 -12.85
N ALA A 112 3.89 16.34 -11.95
CA ALA A 112 4.78 17.05 -11.06
C ALA A 112 5.32 16.10 -9.97
N TYR A 113 6.47 16.50 -9.42
CA TYR A 113 7.05 15.87 -8.26
C TYR A 113 5.99 15.66 -7.15
N SER A 114 5.91 14.45 -6.67
CA SER A 114 5.10 14.11 -5.50
C SER A 114 5.88 13.17 -4.58
N GLN A 115 5.74 13.32 -3.28
CA GLN A 115 6.35 12.41 -2.31
C GLN A 115 5.94 10.95 -2.54
N ILE A 116 4.71 10.72 -2.98
CA ILE A 116 4.22 9.37 -3.33
C ILE A 116 4.93 8.85 -4.59
N GLY A 117 5.14 9.70 -5.59
CA GLY A 117 5.86 9.34 -6.82
C GLY A 117 7.32 9.00 -6.51
N GLU A 118 8.00 9.83 -5.73
CA GLU A 118 9.38 9.59 -5.30
C GLU A 118 9.51 8.30 -4.49
N TYR A 119 8.63 8.09 -3.52
CA TYR A 119 8.59 6.85 -2.76
C TYR A 119 8.44 5.62 -3.66
N ASN A 120 7.56 5.67 -4.66
CA ASN A 120 7.40 4.56 -5.60
C ASN A 120 8.68 4.30 -6.42
N GLU A 121 9.35 5.36 -6.88
CA GLU A 121 10.62 5.22 -7.59
C GLU A 121 11.73 4.67 -6.70
N GLU A 122 11.83 5.15 -5.47
CA GLU A 122 12.79 4.64 -4.50
C GLU A 122 12.55 3.17 -4.18
N VAL A 123 11.30 2.77 -3.94
CA VAL A 123 10.93 1.38 -3.70
C VAL A 123 11.33 0.49 -4.88
N LEU A 124 11.10 0.94 -6.12
CA LEU A 124 11.54 0.20 -7.31
C LEU A 124 13.06 0.05 -7.37
N LYS A 125 13.82 1.13 -7.10
CA LYS A 125 15.29 1.11 -7.06
C LYS A 125 15.82 0.19 -5.95
N TYR A 126 15.23 0.27 -4.75
CA TYR A 126 15.61 -0.61 -3.63
C TYR A 126 15.30 -2.07 -3.92
N ASN A 127 14.14 -2.38 -4.48
CA ASN A 127 13.77 -3.75 -4.85
C ASN A 127 14.70 -4.31 -5.93
N ALA A 128 15.06 -3.51 -6.93
CA ALA A 128 16.03 -3.92 -7.96
C ALA A 128 17.40 -4.18 -7.37
N LYS A 129 17.90 -3.30 -6.49
CA LYS A 129 19.19 -3.48 -5.79
C LYS A 129 19.14 -4.73 -4.91
N PHE A 130 18.08 -4.92 -4.14
CA PHE A 130 17.90 -6.09 -3.28
C PHE A 130 17.91 -7.38 -4.10
N ALA A 131 17.15 -7.42 -5.21
CA ALA A 131 17.10 -8.56 -6.10
C ALA A 131 18.48 -8.88 -6.72
N ALA A 132 19.23 -7.86 -7.13
CA ALA A 132 20.57 -8.04 -7.69
C ALA A 132 21.57 -8.60 -6.67
N VAL A 133 21.52 -8.12 -5.42
CA VAL A 133 22.43 -8.57 -4.35
C VAL A 133 22.11 -10.00 -3.90
N HIS A 134 20.83 -10.37 -3.84
CA HIS A 134 20.40 -11.63 -3.24
C HIS A 134 19.89 -12.67 -4.26
N LYS A 135 20.07 -12.46 -5.57
CA LYS A 135 19.60 -13.40 -6.60
C LYS A 135 20.13 -14.83 -6.43
N ASP A 136 21.36 -14.97 -5.91
CA ASP A 136 22.07 -16.22 -5.71
C ASP A 136 22.23 -16.56 -4.21
N ALA A 137 21.33 -16.01 -3.34
CA ALA A 137 21.35 -16.28 -1.91
C ALA A 137 21.19 -17.78 -1.64
N ASP A 138 21.98 -18.28 -0.68
CA ASP A 138 21.87 -19.67 -0.25
C ASP A 138 20.60 -19.96 0.56
N THR A 139 20.30 -21.23 0.77
CA THR A 139 19.09 -21.67 1.48
C THR A 139 19.01 -21.13 2.91
N ALA A 140 20.15 -21.01 3.61
CA ALA A 140 20.16 -20.49 4.98
C ALA A 140 19.78 -19.01 5.01
N THR A 141 20.43 -18.21 4.16
CA THR A 141 20.10 -16.79 3.98
C THR A 141 18.63 -16.60 3.56
N LEU A 142 18.15 -17.38 2.57
CA LEU A 142 16.74 -17.31 2.16
C LEU A 142 15.78 -17.66 3.30
N LYS A 143 16.11 -18.64 4.15
CA LYS A 143 15.29 -19.00 5.31
C LYS A 143 15.19 -17.84 6.31
N GLU A 144 16.30 -17.21 6.69
CA GLU A 144 16.32 -16.07 7.62
C GLU A 144 15.55 -14.86 7.05
N MET A 145 15.70 -14.58 5.76
CA MET A 145 14.94 -13.54 5.07
C MET A 145 13.44 -13.88 5.05
N GLY A 146 13.08 -15.14 4.77
CA GLY A 146 11.72 -15.63 4.76
C GLY A 146 11.05 -15.54 6.12
N GLU A 147 11.79 -15.87 7.21
CA GLU A 147 11.34 -15.69 8.57
C GLU A 147 11.00 -14.23 8.87
N SER A 148 11.87 -13.32 8.51
CA SER A 148 11.65 -11.88 8.71
C SER A 148 10.39 -11.40 7.97
N ILE A 149 10.19 -11.83 6.73
CA ILE A 149 8.97 -11.51 5.95
C ILE A 149 7.74 -12.12 6.60
N PHE A 150 7.82 -13.39 7.02
CA PHE A 150 6.72 -14.10 7.64
C PHE A 150 6.26 -13.45 8.94
N LEU A 151 7.18 -13.09 9.82
CA LEU A 151 6.90 -12.46 11.10
C LEU A 151 6.19 -11.10 10.94
N VAL A 152 6.55 -10.33 9.90
CA VAL A 152 5.95 -9.00 9.66
C VAL A 152 4.62 -9.08 8.92
N GLN A 153 4.50 -9.95 7.91
CA GLN A 153 3.35 -9.95 6.99
C GLN A 153 2.33 -11.07 7.27
N CYS A 154 2.78 -12.21 7.78
CA CYS A 154 1.98 -13.44 7.82
C CYS A 154 1.60 -13.85 9.25
N ALA A 155 2.46 -13.60 10.24
CA ALA A 155 2.31 -14.06 11.60
C ALA A 155 1.05 -13.53 12.30
N GLN A 156 0.52 -12.39 11.89
CA GLN A 156 -0.72 -11.83 12.45
C GLN A 156 -1.92 -12.78 12.29
N CYS A 157 -1.93 -13.58 11.22
CA CYS A 157 -2.98 -14.56 10.96
C CYS A 157 -2.51 -15.98 11.19
N HIS A 158 -1.25 -16.30 10.84
CA HIS A 158 -0.73 -17.66 10.87
C HIS A 158 0.03 -18.02 12.15
N GLY A 159 0.18 -17.09 13.12
CA GLY A 159 1.00 -17.27 14.32
C GLY A 159 2.49 -17.11 14.06
N THR A 160 3.26 -16.77 15.08
CA THR A 160 4.71 -16.52 14.97
C THR A 160 5.52 -17.75 14.60
N ILE A 161 5.00 -18.93 14.90
CA ILE A 161 5.60 -20.24 14.56
C ILE A 161 4.85 -20.95 13.44
N GLY A 162 3.88 -20.28 12.81
CA GLY A 162 3.12 -20.84 11.70
C GLY A 162 2.04 -21.85 12.07
N ASP A 163 1.62 -21.91 13.34
CA ASP A 163 0.65 -22.87 13.90
C ASP A 163 -0.82 -22.58 13.57
N GLY A 164 -1.09 -21.54 12.78
CA GLY A 164 -2.43 -21.18 12.35
C GLY A 164 -3.36 -20.64 13.44
N LEU A 165 -2.83 -20.24 14.60
CA LEU A 165 -3.58 -19.68 15.74
C LEU A 165 -4.82 -20.50 16.10
N SER A 166 -4.65 -21.79 16.32
CA SER A 166 -5.73 -22.74 16.68
C SER A 166 -6.85 -22.83 15.63
N GLY A 167 -6.48 -22.85 14.34
CA GLY A 167 -7.40 -23.05 13.22
C GLY A 167 -8.01 -21.76 12.64
N LYS A 168 -7.52 -20.59 13.03
CA LYS A 168 -7.92 -19.31 12.42
C LYS A 168 -7.33 -19.09 11.03
N ALA A 169 -6.19 -19.72 10.75
CA ALA A 169 -5.53 -19.72 9.45
C ALA A 169 -4.86 -21.09 9.21
N GLN A 170 -4.24 -21.25 8.03
CA GLN A 170 -3.48 -22.47 7.72
C GLN A 170 -2.35 -22.66 8.71
N ASP A 171 -2.29 -23.84 9.27
CA ASP A 171 -1.17 -24.35 10.05
C ASP A 171 -0.08 -24.84 9.08
N PHE A 172 1.09 -24.21 9.10
CA PHE A 172 2.23 -24.57 8.27
C PHE A 172 3.13 -25.62 8.90
N THR A 173 2.91 -25.99 10.17
CA THR A 173 3.63 -27.10 10.81
C THR A 173 3.14 -28.47 10.30
N THR A 174 1.97 -28.46 9.64
CA THR A 174 1.40 -29.61 8.94
C THR A 174 1.03 -29.22 7.52
N ARG A 175 0.96 -30.20 6.60
CA ARG A 175 0.61 -29.90 5.22
C ARG A 175 -0.88 -29.64 5.03
N MET A 176 -1.73 -30.49 5.59
CA MET A 176 -3.20 -30.38 5.53
C MET A 176 -3.82 -31.10 6.70
N THR A 177 -4.99 -30.62 7.15
CA THR A 177 -5.83 -31.37 8.09
C THR A 177 -6.74 -32.34 7.34
N LYS A 178 -7.27 -33.32 8.03
CA LYS A 178 -8.22 -34.30 7.49
C LYS A 178 -9.46 -33.61 6.92
N GLU A 179 -9.98 -32.58 7.61
CA GLU A 179 -11.14 -31.80 7.17
C GLU A 179 -10.86 -31.06 5.86
N GLN A 180 -9.67 -30.51 5.70
CA GLN A 180 -9.27 -29.84 4.47
C GLN A 180 -9.20 -30.81 3.28
N VAL A 181 -8.66 -32.00 3.51
CA VAL A 181 -8.60 -33.04 2.47
C VAL A 181 -10.00 -33.51 2.09
N LEU A 182 -10.87 -33.76 3.08
CA LEU A 182 -12.27 -34.15 2.83
C LEU A 182 -13.04 -33.07 2.06
N ASP A 183 -12.84 -31.79 2.42
CA ASP A 183 -13.48 -30.70 1.69
C ASP A 183 -13.08 -30.70 0.22
N VAL A 184 -11.80 -30.87 -0.08
CA VAL A 184 -11.31 -30.91 -1.46
C VAL A 184 -11.80 -32.16 -2.19
N ILE A 185 -11.86 -33.32 -1.56
CA ILE A 185 -12.41 -34.54 -2.17
C ILE A 185 -13.90 -34.34 -2.52
N ASN A 186 -14.68 -33.76 -1.61
CA ASN A 186 -16.13 -33.61 -1.78
C ASN A 186 -16.50 -32.47 -2.74
N ASN A 187 -15.81 -31.32 -2.65
CA ASN A 187 -16.18 -30.09 -3.34
C ASN A 187 -15.26 -29.73 -4.51
N GLY A 188 -14.16 -30.48 -4.70
CA GLY A 188 -13.13 -30.17 -5.68
C GLY A 188 -12.24 -29.00 -5.23
N SER A 189 -11.33 -28.60 -6.10
CA SER A 189 -10.50 -27.41 -5.88
C SER A 189 -10.62 -26.45 -7.05
N ASN A 190 -10.41 -25.15 -6.77
CA ASN A 190 -10.26 -24.14 -7.83
C ASN A 190 -8.96 -24.39 -8.63
N GLN A 191 -8.88 -23.76 -9.80
CA GLN A 191 -7.66 -23.70 -10.59
C GLN A 191 -6.54 -23.06 -9.76
N LEU A 192 -5.49 -23.84 -9.47
CA LEU A 192 -4.31 -23.40 -8.70
C LEU A 192 -3.06 -23.23 -9.58
N GLY A 193 -3.24 -23.17 -10.91
CA GLY A 193 -2.14 -22.96 -11.85
C GLY A 193 -1.38 -24.23 -12.26
N TYR A 194 -1.81 -25.40 -11.81
CA TYR A 194 -1.20 -26.68 -12.22
C TYR A 194 -1.70 -27.15 -13.60
N ALA A 195 -0.85 -27.91 -14.31
CA ALA A 195 -1.14 -28.37 -15.65
C ALA A 195 -2.35 -29.31 -15.73
N MET A 196 -2.59 -30.11 -14.67
CA MET A 196 -3.77 -30.99 -14.59
C MET A 196 -5.09 -30.24 -14.35
N GLY A 197 -5.02 -28.91 -14.08
CA GLY A 197 -6.21 -28.10 -13.92
C GLY A 197 -6.85 -28.18 -12.53
N MET A 198 -8.19 -28.11 -12.51
CA MET A 198 -8.98 -28.22 -11.27
C MET A 198 -9.12 -29.67 -10.86
N MET A 199 -9.05 -29.95 -9.56
CA MET A 199 -9.47 -31.25 -9.04
C MET A 199 -11.01 -31.32 -9.07
N PRO A 200 -11.62 -32.30 -9.75
CA PRO A 200 -13.07 -32.45 -9.77
C PRO A 200 -13.61 -32.88 -8.39
N PRO A 201 -14.86 -32.50 -8.06
CA PRO A 201 -15.50 -32.94 -6.82
C PRO A 201 -15.90 -34.41 -6.88
N GLY A 202 -16.00 -35.04 -5.71
CA GLY A 202 -16.57 -36.37 -5.58
C GLY A 202 -15.68 -37.51 -6.07
N MET A 203 -14.35 -37.32 -6.07
CA MET A 203 -13.39 -38.36 -6.50
C MET A 203 -13.39 -39.60 -5.60
N ALA A 204 -13.88 -39.49 -4.37
CA ALA A 204 -14.14 -40.60 -3.45
C ALA A 204 -15.30 -40.18 -2.52
N SER A 205 -15.93 -41.16 -1.86
CA SER A 205 -17.06 -40.91 -0.95
C SER A 205 -17.07 -41.85 0.27
N GLY A 206 -17.79 -41.46 1.31
CA GLY A 206 -17.98 -42.28 2.50
C GLY A 206 -16.67 -42.73 3.15
N ALA A 207 -16.58 -44.02 3.53
CA ALA A 207 -15.42 -44.57 4.22
C ALA A 207 -14.11 -44.49 3.41
N GLU A 208 -14.18 -44.53 2.07
CA GLU A 208 -13.02 -44.42 1.22
C GLU A 208 -12.43 -42.98 1.26
N ALA A 209 -13.29 -41.96 1.20
CA ALA A 209 -12.86 -40.57 1.33
C ALA A 209 -12.23 -40.31 2.70
N GLU A 210 -12.81 -40.85 3.76
CA GLU A 210 -12.30 -40.77 5.13
C GLU A 210 -10.92 -41.42 5.29
N ALA A 211 -10.72 -42.60 4.66
CA ALA A 211 -9.45 -43.32 4.68
C ALA A 211 -8.36 -42.56 3.91
N ILE A 212 -8.69 -42.04 2.72
CA ILE A 212 -7.78 -41.21 1.93
C ILE A 212 -7.41 -39.93 2.68
N ALA A 213 -8.40 -39.26 3.27
CA ALA A 213 -8.16 -38.02 4.00
C ALA A 213 -7.27 -38.22 5.23
N ALA A 214 -7.48 -39.31 5.98
CA ALA A 214 -6.63 -39.67 7.09
C ALA A 214 -5.18 -39.98 6.67
N TYR A 215 -5.02 -40.71 5.54
CA TYR A 215 -3.72 -41.05 5.00
C TYR A 215 -2.94 -39.83 4.51
N VAL A 216 -3.59 -38.95 3.75
CA VAL A 216 -2.97 -37.71 3.25
C VAL A 216 -2.64 -36.75 4.41
N ALA A 217 -3.58 -36.54 5.35
CA ALA A 217 -3.34 -35.70 6.51
C ALA A 217 -2.24 -36.25 7.43
N GLY A 218 -2.06 -37.55 7.46
CA GLY A 218 -0.95 -38.23 8.13
C GLY A 218 0.41 -38.13 7.43
N GLY A 219 0.52 -37.31 6.38
CA GLY A 219 1.73 -37.16 5.57
C GLY A 219 2.03 -38.36 4.70
N MET A 220 1.02 -39.09 4.31
CA MET A 220 1.09 -40.29 3.46
C MET A 220 1.97 -41.40 4.05
N LYS A 221 2.00 -41.51 5.38
CA LYS A 221 2.75 -42.54 6.11
C LYS A 221 1.85 -43.72 6.43
N GLY A 222 2.40 -44.92 6.36
CA GLY A 222 1.68 -46.16 6.63
C GLY A 222 1.12 -46.85 5.38
N GLU A 223 0.10 -47.70 5.56
CA GLU A 223 -0.55 -48.46 4.49
C GLU A 223 -1.40 -47.53 3.62
N GLN A 224 -1.12 -47.54 2.31
CA GLN A 224 -1.87 -46.73 1.33
C GLN A 224 -3.27 -47.32 1.13
N PRO A 225 -4.35 -46.55 1.31
CA PRO A 225 -5.69 -47.00 0.99
C PRO A 225 -5.82 -47.38 -0.51
N ALA A 226 -6.46 -48.53 -0.83
CA ALA A 226 -6.63 -48.97 -2.21
C ALA A 226 -7.35 -47.91 -3.09
N ALA A 227 -8.30 -47.16 -2.50
CA ALA A 227 -9.01 -46.07 -3.17
C ALA A 227 -8.12 -44.90 -3.58
N PHE A 228 -6.91 -44.76 -3.00
CA PHE A 228 -5.95 -43.71 -3.38
C PHE A 228 -5.41 -43.88 -4.81
N ALA A 229 -5.59 -45.08 -5.40
CA ALA A 229 -5.20 -45.33 -6.80
C ALA A 229 -5.82 -44.32 -7.79
N ALA A 230 -7.04 -43.86 -7.53
CA ALA A 230 -7.68 -42.83 -8.36
C ALA A 230 -6.97 -41.46 -8.23
N CYS A 231 -6.42 -41.11 -7.06
CA CYS A 231 -5.73 -39.88 -6.80
C CYS A 231 -4.29 -39.87 -7.36
N SER A 232 -3.66 -41.06 -7.38
CA SER A 232 -2.27 -41.21 -7.81
C SER A 232 -2.06 -40.90 -9.29
N SER A 233 -3.13 -40.95 -10.11
CA SER A 233 -3.06 -40.57 -11.53
C SER A 233 -2.64 -39.12 -11.77
N CYS A 234 -2.96 -38.22 -10.81
CA CYS A 234 -2.59 -36.80 -10.87
C CYS A 234 -1.50 -36.46 -9.84
N HIS A 235 -1.64 -36.98 -8.62
CA HIS A 235 -0.76 -36.62 -7.51
C HIS A 235 0.50 -37.51 -7.39
N GLY A 236 0.60 -38.56 -8.18
CA GLY A 236 1.65 -39.58 -8.05
C GLY A 236 1.36 -40.58 -6.94
N ALA A 237 1.96 -41.80 -7.02
CA ALA A 237 1.83 -42.80 -5.99
C ALA A 237 2.44 -42.37 -4.64
N ASP A 238 3.44 -41.50 -4.70
CA ASP A 238 4.12 -40.88 -3.54
C ASP A 238 3.49 -39.53 -3.09
N GLY A 239 2.45 -39.08 -3.79
CA GLY A 239 1.75 -37.82 -3.49
C GLY A 239 2.53 -36.56 -3.81
N LYS A 240 3.66 -36.64 -4.52
CA LYS A 240 4.52 -35.46 -4.78
C LYS A 240 4.13 -34.62 -6.01
N GLY A 241 2.99 -34.93 -6.64
CA GLY A 241 2.39 -34.08 -7.66
C GLY A 241 2.98 -34.24 -9.06
N MET A 242 3.67 -35.36 -9.36
CA MET A 242 4.18 -35.71 -10.69
C MET A 242 4.92 -34.54 -11.37
N ASP A 243 6.02 -34.08 -10.80
CA ASP A 243 6.84 -32.98 -11.31
C ASP A 243 6.06 -31.65 -11.54
N GLY A 244 5.14 -31.34 -10.66
CA GLY A 244 4.35 -30.10 -10.75
C GLY A 244 3.12 -30.16 -11.64
N MET A 245 2.70 -31.36 -12.04
CA MET A 245 1.44 -31.55 -12.77
C MET A 245 0.20 -31.31 -11.89
N ALA A 246 0.29 -31.67 -10.60
CA ALA A 246 -0.73 -31.44 -9.58
C ALA A 246 -0.06 -31.02 -8.25
N PRO A 247 -0.80 -30.49 -7.27
CA PRO A 247 -0.24 -30.10 -5.97
C PRO A 247 0.44 -31.28 -5.26
N ASN A 248 1.61 -30.99 -4.67
CA ASN A 248 2.26 -31.92 -3.73
C ASN A 248 1.42 -32.04 -2.46
N LEU A 249 1.05 -33.28 -2.09
CA LEU A 249 0.22 -33.58 -0.92
C LEU A 249 1.04 -33.74 0.37
N VAL A 250 2.37 -33.88 0.26
CA VAL A 250 3.28 -34.13 1.38
C VAL A 250 3.91 -32.84 1.87
N GLU A 251 4.31 -31.97 0.96
CA GLU A 251 5.04 -30.75 1.21
C GLU A 251 4.36 -29.53 0.58
N TYR A 252 4.69 -28.35 1.04
CA TYR A 252 4.31 -27.09 0.35
C TYR A 252 5.23 -26.90 -0.85
N ASP A 253 4.68 -26.96 -2.05
CA ASP A 253 5.45 -26.72 -3.27
C ASP A 253 5.42 -25.26 -3.73
N ASN A 254 6.39 -24.87 -4.54
CA ASN A 254 6.53 -23.50 -5.02
C ASN A 254 5.33 -23.03 -5.85
N PRO A 255 4.76 -23.81 -6.79
CA PRO A 255 3.59 -23.41 -7.56
C PRO A 255 2.39 -23.06 -6.68
N LEU A 256 2.10 -23.87 -5.65
CA LEU A 256 1.01 -23.61 -4.72
C LEU A 256 1.22 -22.31 -3.95
N LEU A 257 2.40 -22.15 -3.36
CA LEU A 257 2.71 -20.97 -2.55
C LEU A 257 2.67 -19.70 -3.41
N ASN A 258 3.27 -19.72 -4.61
CA ASN A 258 3.19 -18.60 -5.55
C ASN A 258 1.72 -18.29 -5.89
N HIS A 259 0.96 -19.28 -6.33
CA HIS A 259 -0.45 -19.06 -6.70
C HIS A 259 -1.24 -18.43 -5.55
N VAL A 260 -1.09 -18.93 -4.33
CA VAL A 260 -1.81 -18.42 -3.15
C VAL A 260 -1.35 -17.01 -2.80
N LEU A 261 -0.07 -16.69 -2.86
CA LEU A 261 0.45 -15.36 -2.63
C LEU A 261 -0.06 -14.34 -3.67
N GLN A 262 -0.10 -14.73 -4.94
CA GLN A 262 -0.53 -13.84 -6.02
C GLN A 262 -2.05 -13.64 -6.05
N ASN A 263 -2.84 -14.67 -5.79
CA ASN A 263 -4.30 -14.64 -6.01
C ASN A 263 -5.11 -14.68 -4.71
N GLY A 264 -4.48 -15.01 -3.57
CA GLY A 264 -5.19 -15.38 -2.36
C GLY A 264 -5.83 -16.77 -2.48
N LYS A 265 -6.47 -17.23 -1.42
CA LYS A 265 -7.18 -18.51 -1.40
C LYS A 265 -8.39 -18.45 -0.46
N LYS A 266 -9.52 -19.02 -0.91
CA LYS A 266 -10.69 -19.29 -0.08
C LYS A 266 -10.80 -20.80 0.15
N GLY A 267 -10.99 -21.23 1.38
CA GLY A 267 -11.16 -22.62 1.76
C GLY A 267 -11.97 -22.73 3.04
N VAL A 268 -12.00 -23.95 3.64
CA VAL A 268 -12.75 -24.27 4.87
C VAL A 268 -12.40 -23.32 6.02
N ILE A 269 -11.12 -22.96 6.17
CA ILE A 269 -10.64 -22.10 7.27
C ILE A 269 -11.09 -20.63 7.09
N GLY A 270 -11.27 -20.18 5.83
CA GLY A 270 -11.61 -18.80 5.54
C GLY A 270 -10.98 -18.30 4.24
N LYS A 271 -10.72 -16.98 4.18
CA LYS A 271 -10.15 -16.33 2.99
C LYS A 271 -8.83 -15.66 3.32
N MET A 272 -7.76 -16.07 2.64
CA MET A 272 -6.47 -15.38 2.60
C MET A 272 -6.49 -14.34 1.46
N PRO A 273 -6.11 -13.07 1.71
CA PRO A 273 -6.02 -12.06 0.66
C PRO A 273 -4.80 -12.31 -0.25
N SER A 274 -4.78 -11.64 -1.41
CA SER A 274 -3.62 -11.59 -2.30
C SER A 274 -2.53 -10.68 -1.73
N PHE A 275 -1.28 -11.09 -1.85
CA PHE A 275 -0.08 -10.35 -1.46
C PHE A 275 0.77 -9.90 -2.65
N LYS A 276 0.25 -9.97 -3.87
CA LYS A 276 0.98 -9.69 -5.12
C LYS A 276 1.70 -8.34 -5.17
N THR A 277 1.18 -7.32 -4.46
CA THR A 277 1.78 -6.00 -4.40
C THR A 277 2.96 -5.91 -3.42
N LEU A 278 2.97 -6.75 -2.40
CA LEU A 278 4.01 -6.79 -1.37
C LEU A 278 5.09 -7.81 -1.70
N ILE A 279 4.69 -8.93 -2.28
CA ILE A 279 5.56 -10.06 -2.63
C ILE A 279 5.34 -10.37 -4.12
N PRO A 280 6.08 -9.72 -5.02
CA PRO A 280 5.96 -9.97 -6.46
C PRO A 280 6.33 -11.42 -6.81
N SER A 281 5.67 -11.96 -7.84
CA SER A 281 5.99 -13.30 -8.37
C SER A 281 7.44 -13.40 -8.81
N GLU A 282 8.06 -14.55 -8.57
CA GLU A 282 9.46 -14.86 -8.92
C GLU A 282 10.51 -13.96 -8.22
N SER A 283 10.09 -13.18 -7.23
CA SER A 283 10.98 -12.33 -6.46
C SER A 283 11.83 -13.14 -5.47
N VAL A 284 12.95 -12.53 -5.02
CA VAL A 284 13.75 -13.10 -3.93
C VAL A 284 12.92 -13.23 -2.65
N GLN A 285 12.02 -12.30 -2.41
CA GLN A 285 11.13 -12.31 -1.25
C GLN A 285 10.19 -13.52 -1.28
N GLU A 286 9.62 -13.84 -2.45
CA GLU A 286 8.78 -15.03 -2.61
C GLU A 286 9.58 -16.31 -2.37
N LYS A 287 10.77 -16.44 -2.98
CA LYS A 287 11.67 -17.60 -2.77
C LYS A 287 12.03 -17.76 -1.29
N ALA A 288 12.37 -16.67 -0.63
CA ALA A 288 12.72 -16.65 0.79
C ALA A 288 11.55 -17.12 1.66
N LEU A 289 10.36 -16.56 1.43
CA LEU A 289 9.15 -16.95 2.16
C LEU A 289 8.79 -18.43 1.93
N THR A 290 8.93 -18.91 0.71
CA THR A 290 8.70 -20.32 0.35
C THR A 290 9.64 -21.25 1.11
N VAL A 291 10.95 -20.95 1.12
CA VAL A 291 11.94 -21.73 1.86
C VAL A 291 11.62 -21.76 3.34
N TYR A 292 11.23 -20.63 3.92
CA TYR A 292 10.86 -20.56 5.33
C TYR A 292 9.61 -21.40 5.64
N ILE A 293 8.52 -21.26 4.88
CA ILE A 293 7.29 -22.02 5.08
C ILE A 293 7.55 -23.52 4.95
N GLN A 294 8.33 -23.94 3.96
CA GLN A 294 8.74 -25.35 3.81
C GLN A 294 9.50 -25.86 5.01
N SER A 295 10.30 -25.00 5.65
CA SER A 295 11.07 -25.37 6.84
C SER A 295 10.24 -25.52 8.13
N LEU A 296 8.99 -25.03 8.15
CA LEU A 296 8.10 -25.14 9.31
C LEU A 296 7.46 -26.54 9.42
N SER A 297 7.29 -27.24 8.30
CA SER A 297 6.66 -28.57 8.21
C SER A 297 7.67 -29.74 8.25
N ASN A 298 8.96 -29.48 8.44
CA ASN A 298 10.02 -30.49 8.47
C ASN A 298 10.48 -30.79 9.90
#